data_46edb5b22ced9cdede99e75ef854f2b3
#
_entry.id   46edb5b22ced9cdede99e75ef854f2b3
#
_cell.length_a   1.000
_cell.length_b   1.000
_cell.length_c   1.000
_cell.angle_alpha   90.00
_cell.angle_beta   90.00
_cell.angle_gamma   90.00
#
_symmetry.space_group_name_H-M   'P 1'
#
loop_
_entity.id
_entity.type
_entity.pdbx_description
1 polymer ?
#
loop_
_entity_poly.entity_id
_entity_poly.type
_entity_poly.pdbx_seq_one_letter_code
_entity_poly.pdbx_strand_id
1 'polypeptide(L)'
;SMTKQTFLTLALSMLGVAAMAQPRSASEPTLLIKSSQGLMAPVWSPSGDKIAVTSDNYDGIWVADADGSNLRQVTCCSGAGYKMQWSADGTKLLGRTNVVSDNRVFHEVKVWNAADGAETTLVGKTRELTGTPLWNDAERVMISGERGASSVNTRSLKRTSATAAD
;
A
#
# COMPACT_ATOMS: atom_id res chain seq x y z
N SER A 1 52.46 18.27 49.63
CA SER A 1 51.93 16.98 49.24
C SER A 1 50.67 17.21 48.44
N MET A 2 50.84 17.34 47.15
CA MET A 2 49.69 17.56 46.24
C MET A 2 49.16 16.21 45.89
N THR A 3 48.04 15.87 46.47
CA THR A 3 47.22 14.78 46.00
C THR A 3 46.67 15.14 44.64
N LYS A 4 47.24 14.55 43.63
CA LYS A 4 46.64 14.57 42.30
C LYS A 4 45.36 13.80 42.39
N GLN A 5 44.28 14.52 42.54
CA GLN A 5 43.00 13.97 42.17
C GLN A 5 43.04 13.78 40.68
N THR A 6 43.32 12.57 40.32
CA THR A 6 43.04 12.12 38.98
C THR A 6 41.56 12.24 38.82
N PHE A 7 41.12 13.31 38.17
CA PHE A 7 39.80 13.33 37.57
C PHE A 7 39.80 12.23 36.52
N LEU A 8 39.35 11.10 36.95
CA LEU A 8 38.86 10.11 36.03
C LEU A 8 37.65 10.77 35.40
N THR A 9 37.91 11.50 34.35
CA THR A 9 36.84 11.90 33.44
C THR A 9 36.34 10.59 32.90
N LEU A 10 35.30 10.11 33.56
CA LEU A 10 34.46 9.10 32.97
C LEU A 10 33.88 9.81 31.76
N ALA A 11 34.60 9.69 30.66
CA ALA A 11 33.96 9.88 29.38
C ALA A 11 32.89 8.82 29.36
N LEU A 12 31.74 9.22 29.87
CA LEU A 12 30.48 8.57 29.50
C LEU A 12 30.41 8.76 28.00
N SER A 13 31.07 7.88 27.29
CA SER A 13 30.75 7.65 25.92
C SER A 13 29.25 7.41 25.96
N MET A 14 28.53 8.42 25.64
CA MET A 14 27.22 8.24 25.10
C MET A 14 27.43 7.37 23.85
N LEU A 15 27.55 6.08 24.09
CA LEU A 15 27.04 5.16 23.09
C LEU A 15 25.64 5.64 22.88
N GLY A 16 25.50 6.44 21.85
CA GLY A 16 24.22 6.62 21.22
C GLY A 16 23.80 5.21 20.91
N VAL A 17 22.99 4.66 21.78
CA VAL A 17 22.15 3.56 21.40
C VAL A 17 21.36 4.19 20.27
N ALA A 18 21.86 4.04 19.05
CA ALA A 18 21.00 4.11 17.91
C ALA A 18 19.86 3.17 18.30
N ALA A 19 18.77 3.73 18.74
CA ALA A 19 17.57 2.99 18.91
C ALA A 19 17.32 2.42 17.53
N MET A 20 17.85 1.25 17.28
CA MET A 20 17.44 0.45 16.17
C MET A 20 15.95 0.36 16.40
N ALA A 21 15.19 1.07 15.56
CA ALA A 21 13.75 0.92 15.54
C ALA A 21 13.56 -0.57 15.40
N GLN A 22 13.28 -1.22 16.52
CA GLN A 22 12.91 -2.63 16.46
C GLN A 22 11.74 -2.68 15.51
N PRO A 23 11.76 -3.58 14.53
CA PRO A 23 10.57 -3.76 13.72
C PRO A 23 9.45 -4.01 14.71
N ARG A 24 8.57 -3.03 14.84
CA ARG A 24 7.36 -3.20 15.64
C ARG A 24 6.72 -4.45 15.11
N SER A 25 6.45 -5.38 16.00
CA SER A 25 5.73 -6.58 15.62
C SER A 25 4.49 -6.13 14.86
N ALA A 26 4.43 -6.43 13.56
CA ALA A 26 3.37 -6.00 12.66
C ALA A 26 1.97 -6.48 13.12
N SER A 27 1.92 -7.27 14.18
CA SER A 27 0.71 -7.85 14.74
C SER A 27 -0.10 -6.89 15.64
N GLU A 28 0.53 -5.93 16.34
CA GLU A 28 -0.20 -5.10 17.31
C GLU A 28 -1.13 -4.07 16.69
N PRO A 29 -0.70 -3.20 15.75
CA PRO A 29 -1.60 -2.27 15.09
C PRO A 29 -2.69 -2.97 14.30
N THR A 30 -2.36 -4.10 13.68
CA THR A 30 -3.30 -4.92 12.93
C THR A 30 -4.40 -5.50 13.81
N LEU A 31 -4.08 -5.97 15.02
CA LEU A 31 -5.05 -6.46 15.96
C LEU A 31 -5.99 -5.36 16.44
N LEU A 32 -5.48 -4.17 16.72
CA LEU A 32 -6.30 -3.02 17.13
C LEU A 32 -7.28 -2.62 16.04
N ILE A 33 -6.84 -2.50 14.80
CA ILE A 33 -7.69 -2.16 13.67
C ILE A 33 -8.72 -3.26 13.42
N LYS A 34 -8.29 -4.52 13.41
CA LYS A 34 -9.15 -5.69 13.20
C LYS A 34 -10.24 -5.82 14.26
N SER A 35 -9.90 -5.62 15.52
CA SER A 35 -10.85 -5.78 16.63
C SER A 35 -11.92 -4.69 16.62
N SER A 36 -11.61 -3.49 16.15
CA SER A 36 -12.55 -2.36 16.15
C SER A 36 -13.57 -2.39 15.01
N GLN A 37 -13.25 -2.96 13.84
CA GLN A 37 -14.09 -2.85 12.65
C GLN A 37 -14.13 -4.11 11.75
N GLY A 38 -13.57 -5.24 12.18
CA GLY A 38 -13.51 -6.45 11.35
C GLY A 38 -12.60 -6.33 10.13
N LEU A 39 -11.63 -5.42 10.17
CA LEU A 39 -10.69 -5.20 9.07
C LEU A 39 -9.56 -6.23 9.08
N MET A 40 -9.05 -6.58 7.91
CA MET A 40 -8.08 -7.66 7.72
C MET A 40 -7.11 -7.39 6.56
N ALA A 41 -6.28 -8.38 6.26
CA ALA A 41 -5.33 -8.40 5.15
C ALA A 41 -4.42 -7.16 5.10
N PRO A 42 -3.67 -6.89 6.18
CA PRO A 42 -2.85 -5.69 6.28
C PRO A 42 -1.72 -5.70 5.27
N VAL A 43 -1.46 -4.54 4.66
CA VAL A 43 -0.33 -4.28 3.78
C VAL A 43 0.38 -3.01 4.25
N TRP A 44 1.61 -3.16 4.67
CA TRP A 44 2.43 -2.04 5.09
C TRP A 44 2.91 -1.22 3.91
N SER A 45 2.92 0.11 4.06
CA SER A 45 3.60 0.97 3.10
C SER A 45 5.11 0.69 3.09
N PRO A 46 5.84 0.98 2.00
CA PRO A 46 7.27 0.66 1.90
C PRO A 46 8.13 1.24 3.01
N SER A 47 7.80 2.42 3.51
CA SER A 47 8.52 3.04 4.64
C SER A 47 8.08 2.52 6.02
N GLY A 48 6.98 1.75 6.08
CA GLY A 48 6.44 1.23 7.33
C GLY A 48 5.68 2.26 8.18
N ASP A 49 5.40 3.44 7.67
CA ASP A 49 4.69 4.51 8.39
C ASP A 49 3.17 4.46 8.27
N LYS A 50 2.66 3.72 7.30
CA LYS A 50 1.24 3.50 7.04
C LYS A 50 0.92 2.03 6.90
N ILE A 51 -0.33 1.69 7.18
CA ILE A 51 -0.87 0.35 6.96
C ILE A 51 -2.20 0.46 6.22
N ALA A 52 -2.37 -0.32 5.17
CA ALA A 52 -3.63 -0.49 4.48
C ALA A 52 -4.31 -1.77 4.90
N VAL A 53 -5.60 -1.72 5.11
CA VAL A 53 -6.43 -2.87 5.48
C VAL A 53 -7.71 -2.88 4.67
N THR A 54 -8.38 -4.01 4.62
CA THR A 54 -9.63 -4.19 3.90
C THR A 54 -10.63 -5.00 4.74
N SER A 55 -11.87 -5.09 4.28
CA SER A 55 -12.88 -5.92 4.92
C SER A 55 -12.70 -7.41 4.60
N ASP A 56 -13.47 -8.26 5.25
CA ASP A 56 -13.45 -9.72 5.07
C ASP A 56 -13.80 -10.18 3.64
N ASN A 57 -14.53 -9.36 2.87
CA ASN A 57 -14.84 -9.59 1.47
C ASN A 57 -13.95 -8.80 0.50
N TYR A 58 -12.88 -8.19 0.99
CA TYR A 58 -12.02 -7.29 0.23
C TYR A 58 -12.71 -6.04 -0.31
N ASP A 59 -13.84 -5.67 0.26
CA ASP A 59 -14.58 -4.47 -0.12
C ASP A 59 -14.03 -3.27 0.64
N GLY A 60 -13.62 -2.26 -0.12
CA GLY A 60 -13.04 -1.06 0.42
C GLY A 60 -11.59 -1.20 0.88
N ILE A 61 -10.95 -0.07 1.06
CA ILE A 61 -9.61 0.06 1.62
C ILE A 61 -9.63 1.13 2.70
N TRP A 62 -9.02 0.85 3.84
CA TRP A 62 -8.76 1.81 4.91
C TRP A 62 -7.26 1.93 5.10
N VAL A 63 -6.82 3.10 5.48
CA VAL A 63 -5.42 3.38 5.80
C VAL A 63 -5.35 3.96 7.20
N ALA A 64 -4.37 3.51 7.95
CA ALA A 64 -4.03 4.05 9.26
C ALA A 64 -2.55 4.35 9.33
N ASP A 65 -2.16 5.12 10.35
CA ASP A 65 -0.77 5.26 10.72
C ASP A 65 -0.23 3.96 11.32
N ALA A 66 1.09 3.80 11.38
CA ALA A 66 1.74 2.58 11.83
C ALA A 66 1.32 2.12 13.24
N ASP A 67 0.91 3.05 14.10
CA ASP A 67 0.41 2.78 15.45
C ASP A 67 -1.09 2.46 15.50
N GLY A 68 -1.76 2.42 14.36
CA GLY A 68 -3.20 2.19 14.24
C GLY A 68 -4.06 3.43 14.36
N SER A 69 -3.49 4.60 14.64
CA SER A 69 -4.22 5.87 14.71
C SER A 69 -4.58 6.40 13.32
N ASN A 70 -5.47 7.39 13.29
CA ASN A 70 -5.92 8.07 12.07
C ASN A 70 -6.47 7.11 11.01
N LEU A 71 -7.21 6.09 11.44
CA LEU A 71 -7.89 5.17 10.53
C LEU A 71 -8.92 5.93 9.69
N ARG A 72 -8.80 5.80 8.37
CA ARG A 72 -9.70 6.45 7.42
C ARG A 72 -9.98 5.55 6.23
N GLN A 73 -11.17 5.65 5.69
CA GLN A 73 -11.51 4.93 4.47
C GLN A 73 -11.00 5.69 3.25
N VAL A 74 -10.26 5.01 2.40
CA VAL A 74 -9.72 5.54 1.15
C VAL A 74 -10.68 5.31 -0.01
N THR A 75 -11.31 4.16 -0.05
CA THR A 75 -12.33 3.79 -1.04
C THR A 75 -13.31 2.78 -0.48
N CYS A 76 -14.54 2.79 -0.98
CA CYS A 76 -15.55 1.78 -0.69
C CYS A 76 -15.76 0.77 -1.84
N CYS A 77 -14.95 0.84 -2.89
CA CYS A 77 -15.10 -0.03 -4.06
C CYS A 77 -15.04 -1.51 -3.70
N SER A 78 -15.93 -2.30 -4.27
CA SER A 78 -15.96 -3.74 -4.11
C SER A 78 -14.69 -4.38 -4.68
N GLY A 79 -14.10 -5.29 -3.93
CA GLY A 79 -12.89 -6.02 -4.32
C GLY A 79 -11.60 -5.20 -4.30
N ALA A 80 -11.63 -3.92 -3.96
CA ALA A 80 -10.48 -3.02 -4.01
C ALA A 80 -9.30 -3.49 -3.15
N GLY A 81 -9.58 -4.15 -2.02
CA GLY A 81 -8.56 -4.62 -1.09
C GLY A 81 -7.90 -5.94 -1.50
N TYR A 82 -8.42 -6.63 -2.50
CA TYR A 82 -7.82 -7.90 -2.92
C TYR A 82 -6.50 -7.67 -3.61
N LYS A 83 -5.42 -8.16 -3.01
CA LYS A 83 -4.05 -7.99 -3.51
C LYS A 83 -3.69 -6.53 -3.81
N MET A 84 -4.21 -5.62 -3.01
CA MET A 84 -3.86 -4.20 -3.09
C MET A 84 -2.37 -3.97 -2.89
N GLN A 85 -1.82 -2.96 -3.55
CA GLN A 85 -0.39 -2.68 -3.52
C GLN A 85 -0.11 -1.20 -3.33
N TRP A 86 0.82 -0.90 -2.45
CA TRP A 86 1.38 0.43 -2.32
C TRP A 86 2.30 0.76 -3.50
N SER A 87 2.26 2.02 -3.96
CA SER A 87 3.33 2.55 -4.78
C SER A 87 4.64 2.63 -4.00
N ALA A 88 5.78 2.63 -4.70
CA ALA A 88 7.10 2.64 -4.07
C ALA A 88 7.33 3.84 -3.14
N ASP A 89 6.71 4.98 -3.44
CA ASP A 89 6.77 6.20 -2.64
C ASP A 89 5.77 6.22 -1.46
N GLY A 90 4.93 5.19 -1.34
CA GLY A 90 3.95 5.08 -0.25
C GLY A 90 2.78 6.08 -0.32
N THR A 91 2.56 6.72 -1.46
CA THR A 91 1.50 7.74 -1.61
C THR A 91 0.22 7.21 -2.22
N LYS A 92 0.28 6.09 -2.94
CA LYS A 92 -0.85 5.56 -3.70
C LYS A 92 -1.05 4.07 -3.45
N LEU A 93 -2.31 3.66 -3.60
CA LEU A 93 -2.73 2.26 -3.56
C LEU A 93 -3.31 1.87 -4.91
N LEU A 94 -2.95 0.68 -5.36
CA LEU A 94 -3.42 0.06 -6.59
C LEU A 94 -4.33 -1.11 -6.26
N GLY A 95 -5.45 -1.22 -6.94
CA GLY A 95 -6.36 -2.34 -6.80
C GLY A 95 -7.18 -2.62 -8.04
N ARG A 96 -7.72 -3.83 -8.07
CA ARG A 96 -8.68 -4.27 -9.06
C ARG A 96 -10.05 -4.32 -8.39
N THR A 97 -11.00 -3.58 -8.92
CA THR A 97 -12.36 -3.51 -8.38
C THR A 97 -13.29 -4.47 -9.11
N ASN A 98 -14.37 -4.85 -8.44
CA ASN A 98 -15.45 -5.62 -9.01
C ASN A 98 -16.64 -4.70 -9.34
N VAL A 99 -17.18 -4.85 -10.53
CA VAL A 99 -18.39 -4.14 -10.96
C VAL A 99 -19.40 -5.16 -11.46
N VAL A 100 -20.57 -5.21 -10.83
CA VAL A 100 -21.65 -6.09 -11.28
C VAL A 100 -22.59 -5.31 -12.21
N SER A 101 -22.78 -5.83 -13.40
CA SER A 101 -23.67 -5.26 -14.40
C SER A 101 -24.35 -6.38 -15.18
N ASP A 102 -25.68 -6.36 -15.29
CA ASP A 102 -26.46 -7.39 -15.98
C ASP A 102 -26.15 -8.82 -15.53
N ASN A 103 -26.03 -9.03 -14.21
CA ASN A 103 -25.66 -10.32 -13.59
C ASN A 103 -24.26 -10.85 -13.99
N ARG A 104 -23.39 -9.97 -14.50
CA ARG A 104 -22.01 -10.31 -14.85
C ARG A 104 -21.05 -9.49 -14.02
N VAL A 105 -19.91 -10.09 -13.68
CA VAL A 105 -18.83 -9.42 -12.96
C VAL A 105 -17.82 -8.88 -13.96
N PHE A 106 -17.62 -7.58 -13.90
CA PHE A 106 -16.57 -6.86 -14.59
C PHE A 106 -15.52 -6.40 -13.59
N HIS A 107 -14.38 -6.01 -14.07
CA HIS A 107 -13.30 -5.44 -13.27
C HIS A 107 -12.89 -4.08 -13.82
N GLU A 108 -12.43 -3.24 -12.92
CA GLU A 108 -11.73 -2.01 -13.24
C GLU A 108 -10.40 -2.01 -12.51
N VAL A 109 -9.42 -1.31 -13.03
CA VAL A 109 -8.15 -1.07 -12.34
C VAL A 109 -8.09 0.38 -11.93
N LYS A 110 -7.86 0.61 -10.65
CA LYS A 110 -7.87 1.94 -10.06
C LYS A 110 -6.66 2.16 -9.18
N VAL A 111 -6.30 3.42 -9.07
CA VAL A 111 -5.30 3.93 -8.14
C VAL A 111 -5.95 4.99 -7.27
N TRP A 112 -5.69 4.93 -5.97
CA TRP A 112 -6.19 5.90 -4.99
C TRP A 112 -5.03 6.58 -4.30
N ASN A 113 -5.15 7.87 -4.11
CA ASN A 113 -4.26 8.61 -3.23
C ASN A 113 -4.56 8.20 -1.77
N ALA A 114 -3.55 7.73 -1.05
CA ALA A 114 -3.73 7.21 0.30
C ALA A 114 -4.08 8.31 1.33
N ALA A 115 -3.75 9.58 1.03
CA ALA A 115 -4.01 10.69 1.94
C ALA A 115 -5.44 11.21 1.85
N ASP A 116 -5.97 11.35 0.64
CA ASP A 116 -7.28 11.99 0.39
C ASP A 116 -8.30 11.09 -0.32
N GLY A 117 -7.90 9.88 -0.76
CA GLY A 117 -8.77 8.97 -1.46
C GLY A 117 -9.07 9.35 -2.91
N ALA A 118 -8.38 10.34 -3.47
CA ALA A 118 -8.57 10.71 -4.87
C ALA A 118 -8.34 9.52 -5.79
N GLU A 119 -9.33 9.23 -6.64
CA GLU A 119 -9.40 8.03 -7.46
C GLU A 119 -9.02 8.32 -8.90
N THR A 120 -8.22 7.45 -9.49
CA THR A 120 -7.91 7.45 -10.91
C THR A 120 -8.21 6.08 -11.49
N THR A 121 -9.03 6.01 -12.52
CA THR A 121 -9.32 4.78 -13.24
C THR A 121 -8.30 4.59 -14.35
N LEU A 122 -7.52 3.52 -14.26
CA LEU A 122 -6.50 3.16 -15.25
C LEU A 122 -7.08 2.27 -16.35
N VAL A 123 -7.98 1.37 -15.99
CA VAL A 123 -8.69 0.49 -16.92
C VAL A 123 -10.15 0.53 -16.56
N GLY A 124 -10.98 0.93 -17.51
CA GLY A 124 -12.42 0.94 -17.37
C GLY A 124 -13.02 -0.47 -17.34
N LYS A 125 -14.29 -0.54 -17.05
CA LYS A 125 -15.06 -1.79 -16.91
C LYS A 125 -14.75 -2.79 -18.02
N THR A 126 -14.20 -3.96 -17.66
CA THR A 126 -13.80 -5.01 -18.60
C THR A 126 -13.94 -6.39 -17.99
N ARG A 127 -14.05 -7.41 -18.84
CA ARG A 127 -13.99 -8.83 -18.50
C ARG A 127 -12.68 -9.49 -18.96
N GLU A 128 -11.78 -8.74 -19.55
CA GLU A 128 -10.58 -9.26 -20.22
C GLU A 128 -9.34 -9.35 -19.33
N LEU A 129 -9.43 -8.93 -18.06
CA LEU A 129 -8.31 -9.02 -17.13
C LEU A 129 -8.04 -10.47 -16.73
N THR A 130 -6.79 -10.91 -16.84
CA THR A 130 -6.37 -12.29 -16.52
C THR A 130 -5.60 -12.39 -15.23
N GLY A 131 -5.30 -11.29 -14.57
CA GLY A 131 -4.52 -11.29 -13.34
C GLY A 131 -4.68 -10.01 -12.54
N THR A 132 -3.86 -9.93 -11.50
CA THR A 132 -3.79 -8.76 -10.65
C THR A 132 -2.87 -7.71 -11.27
N PRO A 133 -3.26 -6.42 -11.31
CA PRO A 133 -2.37 -5.37 -11.74
C PRO A 133 -1.18 -5.23 -10.79
N LEU A 134 -0.05 -4.83 -11.31
CA LEU A 134 1.20 -4.66 -10.56
C LEU A 134 1.84 -3.31 -10.86
N TRP A 135 2.41 -2.66 -9.85
CA TRP A 135 3.29 -1.54 -10.09
C TRP A 135 4.53 -2.01 -10.87
N ASN A 136 4.79 -1.37 -12.01
CA ASN A 136 5.97 -1.62 -12.82
C ASN A 136 7.12 -0.68 -12.43
N ASP A 137 6.78 0.59 -12.19
CA ASP A 137 7.66 1.62 -11.67
C ASP A 137 6.85 2.68 -10.91
N ALA A 138 7.45 3.82 -10.59
CA ALA A 138 6.81 4.89 -9.80
C ALA A 138 5.54 5.47 -10.45
N GLU A 139 5.39 5.35 -11.78
CA GLU A 139 4.30 5.98 -12.53
C GLU A 139 3.47 5.02 -13.38
N ARG A 140 3.94 3.79 -13.58
CA ARG A 140 3.30 2.83 -14.47
C ARG A 140 2.83 1.59 -13.77
N VAL A 141 1.70 1.10 -14.25
CA VAL A 141 1.06 -0.12 -13.77
C VAL A 141 1.00 -1.13 -14.90
N MET A 142 1.44 -2.34 -14.63
CA MET A 142 1.33 -3.46 -15.55
C MET A 142 -0.06 -4.09 -15.45
N ILE A 143 -0.70 -4.24 -16.59
CA ILE A 143 -2.02 -4.86 -16.73
C ILE A 143 -1.87 -6.13 -17.55
N SER A 144 -2.39 -7.24 -17.05
CA SER A 144 -2.46 -8.49 -17.79
C SER A 144 -3.88 -8.74 -18.28
N GLY A 145 -4.03 -9.08 -19.54
CA GLY A 145 -5.31 -9.33 -20.18
C GLY A 145 -5.22 -10.47 -21.19
N GLU A 146 -6.36 -10.86 -21.74
CA GLU A 146 -6.46 -11.96 -22.73
C GLU A 146 -5.62 -11.72 -23.97
N ARG A 147 -5.36 -10.44 -24.30
CA ARG A 147 -4.55 -10.02 -25.46
C ARG A 147 -3.09 -9.74 -25.12
N GLY A 148 -2.64 -10.12 -23.94
CA GLY A 148 -1.29 -9.90 -23.46
C GLY A 148 -1.20 -8.81 -22.40
N ALA A 149 0.03 -8.42 -22.06
CA ALA A 149 0.31 -7.42 -21.05
C ALA A 149 0.39 -6.01 -21.67
N SER A 150 0.02 -5.04 -20.88
CA SER A 150 0.15 -3.61 -21.20
C SER A 150 0.60 -2.82 -19.99
N SER A 151 1.13 -1.64 -20.23
CA SER A 151 1.53 -0.69 -19.19
C SER A 151 0.67 0.56 -19.31
N VAL A 152 0.14 1.03 -18.19
CA VAL A 152 -0.63 2.27 -18.12
C VAL A 152 0.10 3.28 -17.26
N ASN A 153 0.32 4.48 -17.81
CA ASN A 153 0.86 5.60 -17.05
C ASN A 153 -0.24 6.19 -16.16
N THR A 154 0.03 6.30 -14.87
CA THR A 154 -0.98 6.75 -13.89
C THR A 154 -1.32 8.24 -13.99
N ARG A 155 -0.49 9.04 -14.66
CA ARG A 155 -0.72 10.48 -14.87
C ARG A 155 -1.36 10.76 -16.22
N SER A 156 -0.73 10.28 -17.29
CA SER A 156 -1.22 10.53 -18.67
C SER A 156 -2.36 9.61 -19.07
N LEU A 157 -2.53 8.48 -18.37
CA LEU A 157 -3.44 7.36 -18.68
C LEU A 157 -3.12 6.69 -20.02
N LYS A 158 -1.96 6.97 -20.60
CA LYS A 158 -1.52 6.33 -21.83
C LYS A 158 -1.23 4.85 -21.58
N ARG A 159 -1.87 4.00 -22.36
CA ARG A 159 -1.68 2.55 -22.36
C ARG A 159 -0.78 2.14 -23.50
N THR A 160 0.27 1.39 -23.18
CA THR A 160 1.23 0.88 -24.16
C THR A 160 1.30 -0.62 -24.05
N SER A 161 1.22 -1.33 -25.18
CA SER A 161 1.42 -2.77 -25.20
C SER A 161 2.82 -3.12 -24.70
N ALA A 162 2.89 -4.06 -23.76
CA ALA A 162 4.16 -4.57 -23.22
C ALA A 162 4.67 -5.78 -23.99
N THR A 163 4.24 -5.97 -25.25
CA THR A 163 4.85 -6.97 -26.13
C THR A 163 6.32 -6.66 -26.22
N ALA A 164 7.15 -7.65 -25.83
CA ALA A 164 8.59 -7.55 -26.01
C ALA A 164 8.87 -7.22 -27.47
N ALA A 165 9.58 -6.11 -27.69
CA ALA A 165 10.19 -5.86 -28.97
C ALA A 165 11.17 -7.00 -29.22
N ASP A 166 10.96 -7.76 -30.30
CA ASP A 166 11.91 -8.73 -30.79
C ASP A 166 13.26 -8.08 -31.12
#